data_4067cfa8bd27d4f48b56738f335a50d1
#
_entry.id   4067cfa8bd27d4f48b56738f335a50d1
#
_cell.length_a   1.000
_cell.length_b   1.000
_cell.length_c   1.000
_cell.angle_alpha   90.00
_cell.angle_beta   90.00
_cell.angle_gamma   90.00
#
_symmetry.space_group_name_H-M   'P 1'
#
loop_
_entity.id
_entity.type
_entity.pdbx_description
1 polymer ?
#
loop_
_entity_poly.entity_id
_entity_poly.type
_entity_poly.pdbx_seq_one_letter_code
_entity_poly.pdbx_strand_id
1 'polypeptide(L)'
;MNRRGQVTLFIIIAIIVVVGILSYFFLRDRIGGVDIPVEFVPVYEYYLNCLEETSRLGISLLGEQGGYIETPEFEPGSSYMPFSSQLDFLGQGVPYWMYVSGNNLLKEQVPTKKGMERELEEYVSTRVQDCDFTDFELSGFDVYVDEGSSTASINDLSVEIGIS
;
A
#
# COMPACT_ATOMS: atom_id res chain seq x y z
N MET A 1 46.13 -34.81 -20.57
CA MET A 1 45.42 -33.76 -19.83
C MET A 1 46.26 -33.36 -18.63
N ASN A 2 46.75 -32.11 -18.60
CA ASN A 2 47.67 -31.62 -17.56
C ASN A 2 46.94 -31.45 -16.22
N ARG A 3 47.20 -32.30 -15.25
CA ARG A 3 46.61 -32.24 -13.89
C ARG A 3 46.86 -30.88 -13.19
N ARG A 4 47.92 -30.14 -13.56
CA ARG A 4 48.25 -28.83 -13.02
C ARG A 4 47.26 -27.73 -13.45
N GLY A 5 46.70 -27.80 -14.66
CA GLY A 5 45.70 -26.83 -15.14
C GLY A 5 44.32 -26.97 -14.50
N GLN A 6 43.96 -28.21 -14.08
CA GLN A 6 42.69 -28.43 -13.38
C GLN A 6 42.66 -27.78 -11.98
N VAL A 7 43.75 -27.91 -11.22
CA VAL A 7 43.82 -27.31 -9.88
C VAL A 7 43.72 -25.79 -9.93
N THR A 8 44.40 -25.17 -10.90
CA THR A 8 44.34 -23.70 -11.08
C THR A 8 42.92 -23.22 -11.40
N LEU A 9 42.19 -23.97 -12.24
CA LEU A 9 40.80 -23.64 -12.58
C LEU A 9 39.86 -23.70 -11.36
N PHE A 10 40.02 -24.73 -10.51
CA PHE A 10 39.23 -24.84 -9.27
C PHE A 10 39.53 -23.72 -8.29
N ILE A 11 40.80 -23.30 -8.16
CA ILE A 11 41.19 -22.18 -7.28
C ILE A 11 40.54 -20.87 -7.76
N ILE A 12 40.56 -20.60 -9.08
CA ILE A 12 39.94 -19.39 -9.65
C ILE A 12 38.43 -19.38 -9.40
N ILE A 13 37.74 -20.49 -9.62
CA ILE A 13 36.30 -20.61 -9.38
C ILE A 13 36.01 -20.39 -7.89
N ALA A 14 36.79 -21.00 -6.99
CA ALA A 14 36.62 -20.83 -5.55
C ALA A 14 36.77 -19.37 -5.12
N ILE A 15 37.75 -18.64 -5.65
CA ILE A 15 37.95 -17.23 -5.36
C ILE A 15 36.78 -16.40 -5.88
N ILE A 16 36.27 -16.64 -7.08
CA ILE A 16 35.13 -15.90 -7.65
C ILE A 16 33.88 -16.11 -6.80
N VAL A 17 33.63 -17.34 -6.33
CA VAL A 17 32.47 -17.65 -5.47
C VAL A 17 32.60 -16.93 -4.13
N VAL A 18 33.76 -16.96 -3.49
CA VAL A 18 34.00 -16.28 -2.22
C VAL A 18 33.84 -14.77 -2.35
N VAL A 19 34.42 -14.16 -3.39
CA VAL A 19 34.27 -12.72 -3.67
C VAL A 19 32.82 -12.36 -3.95
N GLY A 20 32.08 -13.20 -4.71
CA GLY A 20 30.65 -13.01 -4.97
C GLY A 20 29.80 -13.02 -3.71
N ILE A 21 30.05 -13.98 -2.81
CA ILE A 21 29.34 -14.09 -1.52
C ILE A 21 29.66 -12.87 -0.63
N LEU A 22 30.91 -12.49 -0.51
CA LEU A 22 31.32 -11.32 0.28
C LEU A 22 30.71 -10.02 -0.28
N SER A 23 30.73 -9.84 -1.60
CA SER A 23 30.11 -8.71 -2.27
C SER A 23 28.58 -8.66 -2.01
N TYR A 24 27.91 -9.81 -2.06
CA TYR A 24 26.47 -9.91 -1.77
C TYR A 24 26.15 -9.47 -0.34
N PHE A 25 26.90 -9.92 0.67
CA PHE A 25 26.71 -9.49 2.05
C PHE A 25 27.00 -8.01 2.25
N PHE A 26 28.06 -7.48 1.65
CA PHE A 26 28.41 -6.06 1.71
C PHE A 26 27.37 -5.15 1.04
N LEU A 27 26.79 -5.58 -0.10
CA LEU A 27 25.72 -4.82 -0.74
C LEU A 27 24.40 -4.91 0.02
N ARG A 28 24.09 -6.07 0.59
CA ARG A 28 22.86 -6.27 1.36
C ARG A 28 22.79 -5.33 2.57
N ASP A 29 23.89 -5.16 3.29
CA ASP A 29 23.95 -4.24 4.45
C ASP A 29 23.84 -2.77 4.05
N ARG A 30 24.08 -2.43 2.78
CA ARG A 30 23.94 -1.05 2.28
C ARG A 30 22.57 -0.73 1.67
N ILE A 31 21.74 -1.72 1.39
CA ILE A 31 20.45 -1.54 0.69
C ILE A 31 19.27 -1.46 1.68
N GLY A 32 19.46 -1.69 2.96
CA GLY A 32 18.34 -1.84 3.85
C GLY A 32 18.51 -1.27 5.24
N GLY A 33 18.51 0.03 5.42
CA GLY A 33 18.32 0.56 6.74
C GLY A 33 18.43 2.08 6.76
N VAL A 34 17.34 2.76 6.97
CA VAL A 34 17.37 4.07 7.60
C VAL A 34 17.99 3.83 8.98
N ASP A 35 19.18 4.36 9.24
CA ASP A 35 19.87 4.25 10.54
C ASP A 35 19.08 5.11 11.54
N ILE A 36 18.05 4.52 12.14
CA ILE A 36 17.23 5.18 13.15
C ILE A 36 17.95 5.03 14.49
N PRO A 37 18.30 6.13 15.18
CA PRO A 37 18.86 6.06 16.53
C PRO A 37 17.94 5.24 17.43
N VAL A 38 18.52 4.41 18.30
CA VAL A 38 17.79 3.44 19.15
C VAL A 38 16.69 4.10 19.99
N GLU A 39 16.88 5.36 20.36
CA GLU A 39 15.92 6.16 21.13
C GLU A 39 14.63 6.47 20.35
N PHE A 40 14.68 6.54 19.01
CA PHE A 40 13.52 6.81 18.15
C PHE A 40 12.84 5.54 17.62
N VAL A 41 13.43 4.37 17.83
CA VAL A 41 12.87 3.09 17.37
C VAL A 41 11.42 2.89 17.83
N PRO A 42 11.03 3.16 19.11
CA PRO A 42 9.64 2.97 19.54
C PRO A 42 8.65 3.89 18.82
N VAL A 43 9.03 5.14 18.55
CA VAL A 43 8.19 6.10 17.81
C VAL A 43 8.01 5.63 16.37
N TYR A 44 9.10 5.18 15.75
CA TYR A 44 9.08 4.67 14.39
C TYR A 44 8.26 3.39 14.23
N GLU A 45 8.39 2.44 15.15
CA GLU A 45 7.58 1.22 15.16
C GLU A 45 6.09 1.54 15.35
N TYR A 46 5.76 2.49 16.21
CA TYR A 46 4.38 2.95 16.39
C TYR A 46 3.83 3.56 15.10
N TYR A 47 4.61 4.42 14.44
CA TYR A 47 4.24 5.00 13.15
C TYR A 47 3.99 3.93 12.07
N LEU A 48 4.87 2.93 11.96
CA LEU A 48 4.69 1.83 11.02
C LEU A 48 3.44 1.00 11.32
N ASN A 49 3.15 0.75 12.59
CA ASN A 49 1.93 0.04 12.99
C ASN A 49 0.66 0.84 12.64
N CYS A 50 0.67 2.15 12.89
CA CYS A 50 -0.43 3.03 12.50
C CYS A 50 -0.64 3.05 10.98
N LEU A 51 0.44 3.13 10.21
CA LEU A 51 0.43 3.06 8.75
C LEU A 51 -0.14 1.70 8.27
N GLU A 52 0.28 0.60 8.86
CA GLU A 52 -0.21 -0.73 8.49
C GLU A 52 -1.71 -0.87 8.78
N GLU A 53 -2.17 -0.43 9.94
CA GLU A 53 -3.59 -0.47 10.32
C GLU A 53 -4.44 0.40 9.38
N THR A 54 -4.01 1.63 9.12
CA THR A 54 -4.66 2.55 8.18
C THR A 54 -4.75 1.95 6.78
N SER A 55 -3.65 1.36 6.31
CA SER A 55 -3.58 0.71 5.00
C SER A 55 -4.55 -0.48 4.91
N ARG A 56 -4.61 -1.31 5.94
CA ARG A 56 -5.55 -2.45 6.02
C ARG A 56 -7.01 -1.99 5.98
N LEU A 57 -7.34 -0.90 6.69
CA LEU A 57 -8.69 -0.33 6.66
C LEU A 57 -9.04 0.19 5.26
N GLY A 58 -8.14 0.91 4.60
CA GLY A 58 -8.35 1.38 3.22
C GLY A 58 -8.56 0.23 2.23
N ILE A 59 -7.77 -0.84 2.33
CA ILE A 59 -7.93 -2.05 1.50
C ILE A 59 -9.27 -2.74 1.79
N SER A 60 -9.70 -2.81 3.06
CA SER A 60 -10.99 -3.38 3.43
C SER A 60 -12.15 -2.58 2.82
N LEU A 61 -12.09 -1.25 2.89
CA LEU A 61 -13.07 -0.36 2.28
C LEU A 61 -13.17 -0.55 0.78
N LEU A 62 -12.03 -0.63 0.06
CA LEU A 62 -12.02 -0.96 -1.37
C LEU A 62 -12.73 -2.28 -1.66
N GLY A 63 -12.48 -3.30 -0.83
CA GLY A 63 -13.11 -4.62 -0.98
C GLY A 63 -14.62 -4.58 -0.71
N GLU A 64 -15.04 -3.94 0.36
CA GLU A 64 -16.44 -3.87 0.79
C GLU A 64 -17.30 -3.00 -0.13
N GLN A 65 -16.73 -1.96 -0.72
CA GLN A 65 -17.42 -1.01 -1.59
C GLN A 65 -17.19 -1.27 -3.09
N GLY A 66 -16.78 -2.48 -3.46
CA GLY A 66 -16.66 -2.87 -4.86
C GLY A 66 -15.57 -2.14 -5.64
N GLY A 67 -14.50 -1.71 -4.98
CA GLY A 67 -13.34 -1.05 -5.56
C GLY A 67 -13.32 0.46 -5.39
N TYR A 68 -14.11 1.00 -4.46
CA TYR A 68 -14.16 2.42 -4.12
C TYR A 68 -13.88 2.63 -2.62
N ILE A 69 -13.16 3.69 -2.28
CA ILE A 69 -13.13 4.26 -0.94
C ILE A 69 -14.16 5.39 -0.86
N GLU A 70 -14.15 6.26 -1.87
CA GLU A 70 -15.19 7.27 -2.07
C GLU A 70 -16.20 6.76 -3.10
N THR A 71 -17.41 6.42 -2.63
CA THR A 71 -18.44 5.90 -3.53
C THR A 71 -18.92 6.98 -4.49
N PRO A 72 -19.17 6.63 -5.78
CA PRO A 72 -19.75 7.54 -6.74
C PRO A 72 -21.09 8.11 -6.26
N GLU A 73 -21.49 9.26 -6.82
CA GLU A 73 -22.72 9.94 -6.46
C GLU A 73 -23.96 9.03 -6.64
N PHE A 74 -24.82 9.01 -5.63
CA PHE A 74 -26.01 8.18 -5.65
C PHE A 74 -27.02 8.66 -6.70
N GLU A 75 -27.41 7.79 -7.62
CA GLU A 75 -28.51 8.03 -8.55
C GLU A 75 -29.71 7.13 -8.17
N PRO A 76 -30.87 7.71 -7.85
CA PRO A 76 -32.06 6.94 -7.53
C PRO A 76 -32.61 6.21 -8.77
N GLY A 77 -33.29 5.10 -8.57
CA GLY A 77 -34.08 4.46 -9.60
C GLY A 77 -35.26 5.30 -10.07
N SER A 78 -35.91 4.85 -11.12
CA SER A 78 -37.13 5.45 -11.66
C SER A 78 -38.27 4.44 -11.74
N SER A 79 -39.48 4.91 -12.12
CA SER A 79 -40.63 4.02 -12.31
C SER A 79 -40.41 2.94 -13.38
N TYR A 80 -39.49 3.17 -14.33
CA TYR A 80 -39.14 2.26 -15.42
C TYR A 80 -37.95 1.38 -15.06
N MET A 81 -37.03 1.91 -14.21
CA MET A 81 -35.84 1.21 -13.73
C MET A 81 -35.78 1.41 -12.22
N PRO A 82 -36.31 0.45 -11.44
CA PRO A 82 -36.47 0.61 -9.99
C PRO A 82 -35.14 0.51 -9.22
N PHE A 83 -34.06 0.09 -9.87
CA PHE A 83 -32.76 -0.06 -9.24
C PHE A 83 -31.99 1.26 -9.27
N SER A 84 -31.41 1.64 -8.13
CA SER A 84 -30.50 2.78 -8.01
C SER A 84 -29.09 2.45 -8.56
N SER A 85 -28.18 3.42 -8.55
CA SER A 85 -26.78 3.22 -8.91
C SER A 85 -25.98 2.40 -7.90
N GLN A 86 -26.57 2.13 -6.73
CA GLN A 86 -25.92 1.43 -5.61
C GLN A 86 -26.86 0.42 -4.99
N LEU A 87 -26.28 -0.69 -4.51
CA LEU A 87 -26.94 -1.63 -3.63
C LEU A 87 -26.88 -1.09 -2.19
N ASP A 88 -27.99 -1.02 -1.50
CA ASP A 88 -28.00 -0.83 -0.06
C ASP A 88 -27.75 -2.17 0.63
N PHE A 89 -26.56 -2.32 1.18
CA PHE A 89 -26.18 -3.50 1.95
C PHE A 89 -25.97 -3.12 3.41
N LEU A 90 -26.92 -3.46 4.27
CA LEU A 90 -26.89 -3.14 5.70
C LEU A 90 -26.70 -1.64 6.04
N GLY A 91 -27.23 -0.77 5.21
CA GLY A 91 -27.10 0.70 5.37
C GLY A 91 -25.87 1.29 4.70
N GLN A 92 -25.07 0.46 4.03
CA GLN A 92 -23.91 0.90 3.27
C GLN A 92 -24.20 0.79 1.76
N GLY A 93 -23.94 1.88 1.03
CA GLY A 93 -24.09 1.91 -0.43
C GLY A 93 -22.92 1.22 -1.12
N VAL A 94 -23.19 0.12 -1.82
CA VAL A 94 -22.19 -0.56 -2.67
C VAL A 94 -22.49 -0.24 -4.13
N PRO A 95 -21.60 0.48 -4.85
CA PRO A 95 -21.85 0.88 -6.22
C PRO A 95 -21.98 -0.32 -7.17
N TYR A 96 -22.99 -0.29 -8.04
CA TYR A 96 -23.05 -1.21 -9.15
C TYR A 96 -22.06 -0.79 -10.22
N TRP A 97 -21.25 -1.68 -10.72
CA TRP A 97 -20.30 -1.40 -11.81
C TRP A 97 -21.01 -1.01 -13.13
N MET A 98 -22.24 -1.48 -13.30
CA MET A 98 -23.10 -1.15 -14.44
C MET A 98 -24.54 -1.00 -13.95
N TYR A 99 -25.21 0.06 -14.33
CA TYR A 99 -26.62 0.29 -14.01
C TYR A 99 -27.30 1.07 -15.12
N VAL A 100 -28.63 1.07 -15.12
CA VAL A 100 -29.44 1.86 -16.07
C VAL A 100 -30.00 3.06 -15.31
N SER A 101 -29.62 4.26 -15.73
CA SER A 101 -30.09 5.51 -15.13
C SER A 101 -31.59 5.73 -15.32
N GLY A 102 -32.16 6.65 -14.56
CA GLY A 102 -33.57 7.04 -14.67
C GLY A 102 -34.01 7.48 -16.08
N ASN A 103 -33.06 7.89 -16.92
CA ASN A 103 -33.29 8.26 -18.33
C ASN A 103 -33.11 7.08 -19.30
N ASN A 104 -33.10 5.85 -18.80
CA ASN A 104 -32.92 4.62 -19.57
C ASN A 104 -31.58 4.56 -20.34
N LEU A 105 -30.54 5.17 -19.80
CA LEU A 105 -29.18 5.11 -20.34
C LEU A 105 -28.36 4.12 -19.50
N LEU A 106 -27.68 3.19 -20.17
CA LEU A 106 -26.69 2.33 -19.54
C LEU A 106 -25.50 3.18 -19.12
N LYS A 107 -25.17 3.15 -17.83
CA LYS A 107 -23.98 3.78 -17.26
C LYS A 107 -23.03 2.70 -16.75
N GLU A 108 -21.76 2.94 -16.97
CA GLU A 108 -20.68 2.10 -16.52
C GLU A 108 -19.81 2.90 -15.52
N GLN A 109 -19.57 2.32 -14.36
CA GLN A 109 -18.72 2.89 -13.30
C GLN A 109 -17.83 1.79 -12.71
N VAL A 110 -17.11 1.07 -13.57
CA VAL A 110 -16.15 0.05 -13.14
C VAL A 110 -14.90 0.75 -12.62
N PRO A 111 -14.48 0.49 -11.35
CA PRO A 111 -13.25 1.09 -10.84
C PRO A 111 -12.05 0.58 -11.63
N THR A 112 -11.15 1.46 -11.99
CA THR A 112 -9.89 1.06 -12.61
C THR A 112 -8.84 0.81 -11.53
N LYS A 113 -7.88 -0.07 -11.81
CA LYS A 113 -6.76 -0.33 -10.90
C LYS A 113 -6.07 0.96 -10.46
N LYS A 114 -5.78 1.86 -11.41
CA LYS A 114 -5.19 3.19 -11.10
C LYS A 114 -6.11 4.09 -10.27
N GLY A 115 -7.43 3.96 -10.45
CA GLY A 115 -8.40 4.67 -9.62
C GLY A 115 -8.34 4.18 -8.18
N MET A 116 -8.36 2.86 -7.97
CA MET A 116 -8.22 2.23 -6.65
C MET A 116 -6.90 2.59 -5.96
N GLU A 117 -5.79 2.55 -6.70
CA GLU A 117 -4.46 2.94 -6.20
C GLU A 117 -4.49 4.40 -5.72
N ARG A 118 -5.01 5.32 -6.52
CA ARG A 118 -5.10 6.75 -6.15
C ARG A 118 -5.99 7.00 -4.94
N GLU A 119 -7.17 6.38 -4.86
CA GLU A 119 -8.05 6.53 -3.70
C GLU A 119 -7.41 5.97 -2.42
N LEU A 120 -6.65 4.88 -2.54
CA LEU A 120 -5.91 4.31 -1.43
C LEU A 120 -4.75 5.23 -0.99
N GLU A 121 -4.02 5.83 -1.94
CA GLU A 121 -2.99 6.84 -1.67
C GLU A 121 -3.58 8.03 -0.90
N GLU A 122 -4.68 8.59 -1.37
CA GLU A 122 -5.34 9.73 -0.75
C GLU A 122 -5.87 9.39 0.65
N TYR A 123 -6.49 8.22 0.79
CA TYR A 123 -6.96 7.73 2.07
C TYR A 123 -5.84 7.56 3.10
N VAL A 124 -4.76 6.90 2.72
CA VAL A 124 -3.63 6.64 3.62
C VAL A 124 -2.92 7.93 3.99
N SER A 125 -2.62 8.82 3.02
CA SER A 125 -1.94 10.09 3.29
C SER A 125 -2.72 10.99 4.24
N THR A 126 -4.06 10.99 4.13
CA THR A 126 -4.93 11.77 5.03
C THR A 126 -5.02 11.14 6.42
N ARG A 127 -5.20 9.82 6.49
CA ARG A 127 -5.45 9.13 7.76
C ARG A 127 -4.20 8.89 8.61
N VAL A 128 -3.02 8.80 8.00
CA VAL A 128 -1.77 8.70 8.75
C VAL A 128 -1.50 9.95 9.61
N GLN A 129 -2.05 11.10 9.23
CA GLN A 129 -1.95 12.32 10.02
C GLN A 129 -2.77 12.24 11.34
N ASP A 130 -3.76 11.36 11.39
CA ASP A 130 -4.60 11.13 12.58
C ASP A 130 -3.91 10.18 13.61
N CYS A 131 -2.68 9.70 13.36
CA CYS A 131 -1.93 8.89 14.31
C CYS A 131 -1.64 9.70 15.58
N ASP A 132 -2.04 9.17 16.74
CA ASP A 132 -1.91 9.87 18.03
C ASP A 132 -0.53 9.61 18.67
N PHE A 133 0.33 10.61 18.66
CA PHE A 133 1.67 10.56 19.25
C PHE A 133 1.74 11.21 20.65
N THR A 134 0.61 11.52 21.28
CA THR A 134 0.53 12.25 22.57
C THR A 134 1.40 11.59 23.66
N ASP A 135 1.41 10.27 23.74
CA ASP A 135 2.21 9.54 24.76
C ASP A 135 3.74 9.73 24.55
N PHE A 136 4.17 9.85 23.30
CA PHE A 136 5.57 10.12 22.97
C PHE A 136 5.94 11.58 23.24
N GLU A 137 5.05 12.52 22.95
CA GLU A 137 5.22 13.94 23.26
C GLU A 137 5.33 14.16 24.77
N LEU A 138 4.50 13.50 25.57
CA LEU A 138 4.59 13.52 27.04
C LEU A 138 5.90 12.92 27.57
N SER A 139 6.52 12.03 26.79
CA SER A 139 7.81 11.43 27.10
C SER A 139 8.99 12.29 26.63
N GLY A 140 8.73 13.45 26.02
CA GLY A 140 9.75 14.44 25.63
C GLY A 140 10.23 14.31 24.18
N PHE A 141 9.49 13.59 23.33
CA PHE A 141 9.74 13.57 21.89
C PHE A 141 8.94 14.68 21.23
N ASP A 142 9.57 15.43 20.34
CA ASP A 142 8.86 16.33 19.42
C ASP A 142 8.58 15.56 18.12
N VAL A 143 7.33 15.14 17.92
CA VAL A 143 6.92 14.38 16.74
C VAL A 143 6.14 15.28 15.79
N TYR A 144 6.62 15.40 14.56
CA TYR A 144 5.93 16.11 13.49
C TYR A 144 5.67 15.12 12.34
N VAL A 145 4.40 14.88 12.04
CA VAL A 145 3.99 14.13 10.85
C VAL A 145 3.75 15.14 9.74
N ASP A 146 4.66 15.18 8.77
CA ASP A 146 4.50 16.04 7.59
C ASP A 146 3.43 15.47 6.65
N GLU A 147 2.85 16.34 5.79
CA GLU A 147 1.95 15.93 4.70
C GLU A 147 2.77 15.15 3.63
N GLY A 148 3.17 13.91 4.00
CA GLY A 148 3.85 13.01 3.08
C GLY A 148 2.92 12.54 1.97
N SER A 149 3.45 12.38 0.77
CA SER A 149 2.71 11.70 -0.29
C SER A 149 2.80 10.19 -0.10
N SER A 150 1.66 9.51 -0.01
CA SER A 150 1.61 8.06 -0.07
C SER A 150 1.66 7.58 -1.53
N THR A 151 2.20 6.39 -1.72
CA THR A 151 2.17 5.66 -2.98
C THR A 151 1.56 4.30 -2.75
N ALA A 152 0.64 3.88 -3.60
CA ALA A 152 0.03 2.57 -3.54
C ALA A 152 0.21 1.82 -4.87
N SER A 153 0.54 0.55 -4.79
CA SER A 153 0.62 -0.35 -5.94
C SER A 153 -0.13 -1.63 -5.64
N ILE A 154 -1.17 -1.90 -6.39
CA ILE A 154 -1.98 -3.10 -6.26
C ILE A 154 -1.45 -4.14 -7.24
N ASN A 155 -0.92 -5.24 -6.74
CA ASN A 155 -0.46 -6.38 -7.53
C ASN A 155 -1.43 -7.57 -7.38
N ASP A 156 -1.23 -8.62 -8.16
CA ASP A 156 -2.14 -9.79 -8.16
C ASP A 156 -2.24 -10.50 -6.80
N LEU A 157 -1.21 -10.41 -5.96
CA LEU A 157 -1.10 -11.11 -4.68
C LEU A 157 -0.76 -10.20 -3.49
N SER A 158 -0.48 -8.92 -3.73
CA SER A 158 -0.04 -7.99 -2.70
C SER A 158 -0.45 -6.56 -3.02
N VAL A 159 -0.64 -5.76 -1.98
CA VAL A 159 -0.72 -4.31 -2.08
C VAL A 159 0.50 -3.75 -1.38
N GLU A 160 1.24 -2.92 -2.08
CA GLU A 160 2.44 -2.24 -1.56
C GLU A 160 2.09 -0.78 -1.33
N ILE A 161 2.35 -0.29 -0.11
CA ILE A 161 2.09 1.10 0.28
C ILE A 161 3.39 1.67 0.83
N GLY A 162 3.77 2.83 0.33
CA GLY A 162 4.92 3.59 0.78
C GLY A 162 4.52 5.03 1.11
N ILE A 163 5.25 5.65 2.02
CA ILE A 163 5.16 7.08 2.32
C ILE A 163 6.53 7.70 2.08
N SER A 164 6.57 8.86 1.44
CA SER A 164 7.78 9.60 1.12
C SER A 164 7.70 11.05 1.58
#